data_ae441a7d9a47ab6de04845a30baac3ce
#
_entry.id   ae441a7d9a47ab6de04845a30baac3ce
#
_cell.length_a   1.000
_cell.length_b   1.000
_cell.length_c   1.000
_cell.angle_alpha   90.00
_cell.angle_beta   90.00
_cell.angle_gamma   90.00
#
_symmetry.space_group_name_H-M   'P 1'
#
loop_
_entity.id
_entity.type
_entity.pdbx_description
1 polymer ?
#
loop_
_entity_poly.entity_id
_entity_poly.type
_entity_poly.pdbx_seq_one_letter_code
_entity_poly.pdbx_strand_id
1 'polypeptide(L)'
;MKHNTPFPIRLGLLLLAMMASVVLHAQGGQFPFPSVPSTLRTPEDRLQYLGIHYWDRFDFRSQSLLADKDVTEQGFVNFIDLLSRMDSLTAARSADAFVTKAFAQKQSADTFTSLSHHYLENPQSPLRNDAVYVVLLRSMRRRKGLTPTQRQGLDYKIRTFGSNLPGQRAADFQFVDRRGKHHRLSDYRHERVLLFFYDPDCDNCHRI
;
A
#
# COMPACT_ATOMS: atom_id res chain seq x y z
N MET A 1 -62.68 23.37 -35.60
CA MET A 1 -61.79 22.16 -35.72
C MET A 1 -60.58 22.41 -34.89
N LYS A 2 -60.42 21.72 -33.73
CA LYS A 2 -59.29 21.83 -32.83
C LYS A 2 -58.38 20.63 -33.06
N HIS A 3 -57.16 20.90 -33.48
CA HIS A 3 -56.14 19.86 -33.61
C HIS A 3 -55.51 19.56 -32.26
N ASN A 4 -55.77 18.39 -31.73
CA ASN A 4 -55.03 17.81 -30.58
C ASN A 4 -53.70 17.24 -31.06
N THR A 5 -52.59 17.82 -30.63
CA THR A 5 -51.24 17.24 -30.77
C THR A 5 -50.95 16.33 -29.59
N PRO A 6 -50.46 15.10 -29.79
CA PRO A 6 -50.22 14.15 -28.68
C PRO A 6 -48.95 14.48 -27.91
N PHE A 7 -49.12 14.80 -26.62
CA PHE A 7 -48.10 15.17 -25.67
C PHE A 7 -47.20 14.04 -25.10
N PRO A 8 -47.41 12.72 -25.35
CA PRO A 8 -46.61 11.69 -24.66
C PRO A 8 -45.31 11.29 -25.34
N ILE A 9 -45.03 11.62 -26.60
CA ILE A 9 -43.84 11.11 -27.31
C ILE A 9 -42.57 11.87 -26.95
N ARG A 10 -42.65 13.16 -26.61
CA ARG A 10 -41.48 13.99 -26.24
C ARG A 10 -40.96 13.72 -24.84
N LEU A 11 -41.81 13.29 -23.91
CA LEU A 11 -41.46 12.98 -22.55
C LEU A 11 -40.71 11.62 -22.45
N GLY A 12 -41.12 10.65 -23.26
CA GLY A 12 -40.47 9.33 -23.37
C GLY A 12 -39.05 9.41 -23.93
N LEU A 13 -38.80 10.27 -24.93
CA LEU A 13 -37.47 10.47 -25.52
C LEU A 13 -36.50 11.20 -24.56
N LEU A 14 -36.99 12.13 -23.73
CA LEU A 14 -36.17 12.81 -22.72
C LEU A 14 -35.80 11.88 -21.58
N LEU A 15 -36.67 10.99 -21.13
CA LEU A 15 -36.38 9.99 -20.12
C LEU A 15 -35.40 8.91 -20.63
N LEU A 16 -35.48 8.50 -21.88
CA LEU A 16 -34.54 7.55 -22.50
C LEU A 16 -33.17 8.18 -22.68
N ALA A 17 -33.05 9.48 -23.00
CA ALA A 17 -31.79 10.21 -23.10
C ALA A 17 -31.14 10.43 -21.73
N MET A 18 -31.92 10.64 -20.64
CA MET A 18 -31.41 10.70 -19.29
C MET A 18 -30.89 9.34 -18.79
N MET A 19 -31.57 8.24 -19.12
CA MET A 19 -31.11 6.89 -18.74
C MET A 19 -29.84 6.49 -19.48
N ALA A 20 -29.67 6.89 -20.75
CA ALA A 20 -28.45 6.65 -21.51
C ALA A 20 -27.22 7.43 -20.97
N SER A 21 -27.44 8.61 -20.37
CA SER A 21 -26.36 9.40 -19.78
C SER A 21 -25.85 8.85 -18.43
N VAL A 22 -26.68 8.13 -17.69
CA VAL A 22 -26.29 7.52 -16.40
C VAL A 22 -25.44 6.26 -16.59
N VAL A 23 -25.60 5.55 -17.72
CA VAL A 23 -24.82 4.35 -18.04
C VAL A 23 -23.39 4.68 -18.52
N LEU A 24 -23.14 5.93 -18.97
CA LEU A 24 -21.83 6.34 -19.48
C LEU A 24 -20.82 6.75 -18.40
N HIS A 25 -21.23 6.85 -17.13
CA HIS A 25 -20.34 7.25 -16.02
C HIS A 25 -19.85 6.08 -15.14
N ALA A 26 -20.16 4.84 -15.49
CA ALA A 26 -19.74 3.65 -14.77
C ALA A 26 -18.61 2.88 -15.49
N GLN A 27 -17.78 3.54 -16.30
CA GLN A 27 -16.55 2.96 -16.84
C GLN A 27 -15.35 3.49 -16.07
N GLY A 28 -15.34 3.33 -14.76
CA GLY A 28 -14.11 3.26 -14.00
C GLY A 28 -13.27 2.14 -14.62
N GLY A 29 -12.05 2.43 -15.06
CA GLY A 29 -11.19 1.44 -15.68
C GLY A 29 -11.00 0.26 -14.73
N GLN A 30 -11.14 -0.96 -15.20
CA GLN A 30 -10.84 -2.14 -14.39
C GLN A 30 -9.33 -2.34 -14.35
N PHE A 31 -8.80 -2.63 -13.15
CA PHE A 31 -7.37 -2.95 -13.01
C PHE A 31 -6.99 -4.13 -13.94
N PRO A 32 -5.94 -4.01 -14.76
CA PRO A 32 -5.57 -5.01 -15.78
C PRO A 32 -4.83 -6.21 -15.15
N PHE A 33 -5.55 -7.08 -14.44
CA PHE A 33 -4.96 -8.25 -13.80
C PHE A 33 -4.23 -9.18 -14.79
N PRO A 34 -3.11 -9.79 -14.38
CA PRO A 34 -2.45 -10.81 -15.17
C PRO A 34 -3.30 -12.08 -15.24
N SER A 35 -3.21 -12.80 -16.36
CA SER A 35 -3.81 -14.13 -16.48
C SER A 35 -2.88 -15.16 -15.85
N VAL A 36 -3.34 -15.84 -14.81
CA VAL A 36 -2.58 -16.92 -14.16
C VAL A 36 -2.64 -18.19 -15.03
N PRO A 37 -1.50 -18.78 -15.45
CA PRO A 37 -1.49 -19.99 -16.25
C PRO A 37 -2.24 -21.15 -15.57
N SER A 38 -3.04 -21.89 -16.33
CA SER A 38 -3.77 -23.05 -15.82
C SER A 38 -2.88 -24.22 -15.43
N THR A 39 -1.61 -24.21 -15.88
CA THR A 39 -0.58 -25.19 -15.52
C THR A 39 -0.12 -25.06 -14.07
N LEU A 40 -0.30 -23.87 -13.44
CA LEU A 40 -0.01 -23.64 -12.03
C LEU A 40 -1.16 -24.17 -11.18
N ARG A 41 -0.94 -25.31 -10.51
CA ARG A 41 -2.00 -26.04 -9.81
C ARG A 41 -2.04 -25.76 -8.32
N THR A 42 -0.91 -25.45 -7.69
CA THR A 42 -0.89 -25.17 -6.24
C THR A 42 -1.26 -23.72 -5.96
N PRO A 43 -1.92 -23.44 -4.83
CA PRO A 43 -2.21 -22.06 -4.40
C PRO A 43 -0.93 -21.22 -4.28
N GLU A 44 0.17 -21.81 -3.81
CA GLU A 44 1.47 -21.18 -3.60
C GLU A 44 2.08 -20.73 -4.91
N ASP A 45 2.14 -21.63 -5.94
CA ASP A 45 2.65 -21.29 -7.27
C ASP A 45 1.82 -20.16 -7.91
N ARG A 46 0.51 -20.21 -7.76
CA ARG A 46 -0.41 -19.20 -8.28
C ARG A 46 -0.20 -17.84 -7.58
N LEU A 47 -0.04 -17.87 -6.25
CA LEU A 47 0.24 -16.68 -5.45
C LEU A 47 1.57 -16.04 -5.85
N GLN A 48 2.62 -16.85 -5.98
CA GLN A 48 3.94 -16.40 -6.42
C GLN A 48 3.89 -15.78 -7.82
N TYR A 49 3.26 -16.46 -8.76
CA TYR A 49 3.09 -15.96 -10.12
C TYR A 49 2.32 -14.63 -10.12
N LEU A 50 1.18 -14.58 -9.43
CA LEU A 50 0.35 -13.40 -9.34
C LEU A 50 1.14 -12.21 -8.77
N GLY A 51 1.91 -12.40 -7.71
CA GLY A 51 2.69 -11.32 -7.10
C GLY A 51 3.75 -10.74 -8.02
N ILE A 52 4.51 -11.60 -8.69
CA ILE A 52 5.58 -11.17 -9.61
C ILE A 52 5.01 -10.47 -10.85
N HIS A 53 3.89 -10.97 -11.37
CA HIS A 53 3.28 -10.50 -12.62
C HIS A 53 2.12 -9.53 -12.43
N TYR A 54 1.78 -9.15 -11.19
CA TYR A 54 0.61 -8.35 -10.84
C TYR A 54 0.50 -7.07 -11.68
N TRP A 55 1.62 -6.40 -11.90
CA TRP A 55 1.72 -5.13 -12.58
C TRP A 55 2.15 -5.21 -14.07
N ASP A 56 2.20 -6.42 -14.66
CA ASP A 56 2.73 -6.59 -16.03
C ASP A 56 1.91 -5.88 -17.10
N ARG A 57 0.61 -5.75 -16.88
CA ARG A 57 -0.33 -5.14 -17.82
C ARG A 57 -0.66 -3.68 -17.52
N PHE A 58 -0.14 -3.13 -16.39
CA PHE A 58 -0.38 -1.76 -16.02
C PHE A 58 0.59 -0.82 -16.76
N ASP A 59 0.05 0.20 -17.43
CA ASP A 59 0.87 1.21 -18.10
C ASP A 59 1.28 2.34 -17.15
N PHE A 60 2.48 2.24 -16.58
CA PHE A 60 3.08 3.22 -15.68
C PHE A 60 3.40 4.59 -16.35
N ARG A 61 3.19 4.73 -17.66
CA ARG A 61 3.36 5.99 -18.40
C ARG A 61 2.05 6.72 -18.60
N SER A 62 0.92 6.05 -18.44
CA SER A 62 -0.42 6.61 -18.62
C SER A 62 -0.77 7.53 -17.46
N GLN A 63 -0.81 8.84 -17.72
CA GLN A 63 -1.21 9.83 -16.71
C GLN A 63 -2.67 9.64 -16.26
N SER A 64 -3.56 9.24 -17.17
CA SER A 64 -4.95 8.97 -16.86
C SER A 64 -5.10 7.78 -15.91
N LEU A 65 -4.36 6.68 -16.13
CA LEU A 65 -4.35 5.54 -15.22
C LEU A 65 -3.77 5.90 -13.86
N LEU A 66 -2.65 6.64 -13.83
CA LEU A 66 -2.02 7.06 -12.57
C LEU A 66 -2.91 7.97 -11.73
N ALA A 67 -3.80 8.74 -12.37
CA ALA A 67 -4.77 9.62 -11.71
C ALA A 67 -6.08 8.90 -11.33
N ASP A 68 -6.34 7.73 -11.91
CA ASP A 68 -7.55 6.95 -11.65
C ASP A 68 -7.41 6.17 -10.34
N LYS A 69 -8.15 6.61 -9.31
CA LYS A 69 -8.12 6.00 -7.99
C LYS A 69 -8.68 4.58 -7.98
N ASP A 70 -9.73 4.34 -8.75
CA ASP A 70 -10.40 3.04 -8.81
C ASP A 70 -9.49 1.97 -9.44
N VAL A 71 -8.55 2.39 -10.29
CA VAL A 71 -7.57 1.49 -10.92
C VAL A 71 -6.26 1.47 -10.14
N THR A 72 -5.61 2.63 -9.98
CA THR A 72 -4.24 2.69 -9.46
C THR A 72 -4.19 2.53 -7.95
N GLU A 73 -5.03 3.27 -7.22
CA GLU A 73 -5.03 3.21 -5.76
C GLU A 73 -5.56 1.86 -5.28
N GLN A 74 -6.71 1.40 -5.84
CA GLN A 74 -7.26 0.08 -5.51
C GLN A 74 -6.29 -1.05 -5.92
N GLY A 75 -5.65 -0.93 -7.09
CA GLY A 75 -4.62 -1.88 -7.52
C GLY A 75 -3.45 -1.94 -6.55
N PHE A 76 -3.01 -0.80 -6.01
CA PHE A 76 -1.94 -0.76 -5.01
C PHE A 76 -2.38 -1.37 -3.67
N VAL A 77 -3.59 -1.06 -3.19
CA VAL A 77 -4.16 -1.64 -1.97
C VAL A 77 -4.24 -3.17 -2.08
N ASN A 78 -4.75 -3.69 -3.18
CA ASN A 78 -4.81 -5.12 -3.43
C ASN A 78 -3.41 -5.76 -3.50
N PHE A 79 -2.42 -5.05 -4.06
CA PHE A 79 -1.05 -5.54 -4.15
C PHE A 79 -0.36 -5.62 -2.79
N ILE A 80 -0.54 -4.62 -1.90
CA ILE A 80 0.05 -4.68 -0.55
C ILE A 80 -0.62 -5.77 0.32
N ASP A 81 -1.92 -6.01 0.17
CA ASP A 81 -2.59 -7.15 0.79
C ASP A 81 -2.01 -8.49 0.27
N LEU A 82 -1.82 -8.59 -1.05
CA LEU A 82 -1.20 -9.76 -1.66
C LEU A 82 0.21 -10.03 -1.10
N LEU A 83 1.06 -8.99 -1.00
CA LEU A 83 2.40 -9.09 -0.41
C LEU A 83 2.37 -9.58 1.05
N SER A 84 1.35 -9.18 1.82
CA SER A 84 1.22 -9.57 3.23
C SER A 84 0.97 -11.07 3.45
N ARG A 85 0.51 -11.77 2.41
CA ARG A 85 0.18 -13.20 2.41
C ARG A 85 1.30 -14.09 1.90
N MET A 86 2.39 -13.49 1.41
CA MET A 86 3.52 -14.22 0.83
C MET A 86 4.61 -14.52 1.86
N ASP A 87 5.39 -15.55 1.58
CA ASP A 87 6.68 -15.71 2.24
C ASP A 87 7.63 -14.55 1.90
N SER A 88 8.63 -14.34 2.72
CA SER A 88 9.53 -13.20 2.62
C SER A 88 10.31 -13.13 1.28
N LEU A 89 10.64 -14.27 0.69
CA LEU A 89 11.37 -14.33 -0.58
C LEU A 89 10.46 -13.97 -1.75
N THR A 90 9.27 -14.53 -1.78
CA THR A 90 8.25 -14.24 -2.80
C THR A 90 7.82 -12.79 -2.73
N ALA A 91 7.56 -12.26 -1.53
CA ALA A 91 7.23 -10.84 -1.33
C ALA A 91 8.35 -9.92 -1.84
N ALA A 92 9.63 -10.26 -1.55
CA ALA A 92 10.76 -9.47 -2.03
C ALA A 92 10.88 -9.45 -3.56
N ARG A 93 10.69 -10.61 -4.22
CA ARG A 93 10.71 -10.72 -5.69
C ARG A 93 9.56 -9.93 -6.32
N SER A 94 8.37 -10.03 -5.75
CA SER A 94 7.18 -9.29 -6.22
C SER A 94 7.36 -7.78 -6.06
N ALA A 95 7.91 -7.32 -4.94
CA ALA A 95 8.25 -5.92 -4.71
C ALA A 95 9.32 -5.43 -5.69
N ASP A 96 10.34 -6.24 -6.02
CA ASP A 96 11.37 -5.88 -6.99
C ASP A 96 10.79 -5.74 -8.41
N ALA A 97 9.92 -6.66 -8.82
CA ALA A 97 9.23 -6.59 -10.11
C ALA A 97 8.37 -5.30 -10.21
N PHE A 98 7.62 -4.98 -9.17
CA PHE A 98 6.82 -3.76 -9.07
C PHE A 98 7.69 -2.50 -9.11
N VAL A 99 8.66 -2.39 -8.20
CA VAL A 99 9.50 -1.19 -8.05
C VAL A 99 10.30 -0.91 -9.32
N THR A 100 10.77 -1.96 -10.01
CA THR A 100 11.48 -1.82 -11.28
C THR A 100 10.62 -1.08 -12.31
N LYS A 101 9.32 -1.38 -12.40
CA LYS A 101 8.39 -0.76 -13.35
C LYS A 101 7.87 0.60 -12.86
N ALA A 102 7.33 0.63 -11.65
CA ALA A 102 6.68 1.81 -11.08
C ALA A 102 7.64 3.00 -10.93
N PHE A 103 8.92 2.74 -10.67
CA PHE A 103 9.92 3.77 -10.45
C PHE A 103 10.81 4.05 -11.67
N ALA A 104 10.44 3.53 -12.84
CA ALA A 104 11.12 3.85 -14.10
C ALA A 104 10.81 5.27 -14.61
N GLN A 105 9.65 5.82 -14.24
CA GLN A 105 9.19 7.15 -14.60
C GLN A 105 8.96 7.98 -13.33
N LYS A 106 9.33 9.28 -13.38
CA LYS A 106 9.22 10.16 -12.21
C LYS A 106 7.79 10.27 -11.69
N GLN A 107 6.81 10.50 -12.57
CA GLN A 107 5.41 10.68 -12.16
C GLN A 107 4.86 9.43 -11.48
N SER A 108 5.09 8.26 -12.04
CA SER A 108 4.70 6.99 -11.44
C SER A 108 5.40 6.78 -10.09
N ALA A 109 6.70 7.05 -10.00
CA ALA A 109 7.44 6.97 -8.75
C ALA A 109 6.85 7.88 -7.68
N ASP A 110 6.49 9.11 -8.02
CA ASP A 110 5.88 10.08 -7.10
C ASP A 110 4.50 9.56 -6.63
N THR A 111 3.67 9.07 -7.55
CA THR A 111 2.34 8.48 -7.22
C THR A 111 2.48 7.32 -6.23
N PHE A 112 3.31 6.32 -6.53
CA PHE A 112 3.43 5.14 -5.69
C PHE A 112 4.21 5.40 -4.39
N THR A 113 5.07 6.41 -4.35
CA THR A 113 5.66 6.89 -3.10
C THR A 113 4.58 7.50 -2.20
N SER A 114 3.69 8.32 -2.76
CA SER A 114 2.56 8.92 -2.03
C SER A 114 1.59 7.85 -1.49
N LEU A 115 1.22 6.85 -2.31
CA LEU A 115 0.38 5.74 -1.89
C LEU A 115 1.04 4.91 -0.79
N SER A 116 2.34 4.62 -0.91
CA SER A 116 3.10 3.91 0.12
C SER A 116 3.12 4.66 1.45
N HIS A 117 3.30 5.99 1.40
CA HIS A 117 3.22 6.84 2.59
C HIS A 117 1.81 6.82 3.20
N HIS A 118 0.77 6.98 2.36
CA HIS A 118 -0.61 7.02 2.82
C HIS A 118 -1.06 5.72 3.49
N TYR A 119 -0.76 4.57 2.86
CA TYR A 119 -1.27 3.27 3.32
C TYR A 119 -0.36 2.54 4.30
N LEU A 120 0.96 2.66 4.17
CA LEU A 120 1.90 1.84 4.92
C LEU A 120 2.68 2.59 6.00
N GLU A 121 2.91 3.90 5.82
CA GLU A 121 3.67 4.71 6.78
C GLU A 121 2.76 5.46 7.76
N ASN A 122 1.59 5.93 7.30
CA ASN A 122 0.65 6.69 8.11
C ASN A 122 0.14 5.86 9.29
N PRO A 123 0.36 6.29 10.55
CA PRO A 123 -0.08 5.54 11.73
C PRO A 123 -1.60 5.41 11.84
N GLN A 124 -2.38 6.27 11.17
CA GLN A 124 -3.84 6.23 11.15
C GLN A 124 -4.40 5.29 10.06
N SER A 125 -3.55 4.73 9.22
CA SER A 125 -4.00 3.83 8.15
C SER A 125 -4.40 2.46 8.72
N PRO A 126 -5.62 1.98 8.42
CA PRO A 126 -6.03 0.62 8.81
C PRO A 126 -5.28 -0.47 8.04
N LEU A 127 -4.57 -0.10 6.95
CA LEU A 127 -3.78 -1.01 6.12
C LEU A 127 -2.28 -0.94 6.45
N ARG A 128 -1.90 -0.22 7.52
CA ARG A 128 -0.50 -0.14 7.93
C ARG A 128 0.06 -1.54 8.19
N ASN A 129 1.17 -1.83 7.52
CA ASN A 129 1.90 -3.08 7.67
C ASN A 129 3.40 -2.82 7.51
N ASP A 130 4.09 -2.72 8.64
CA ASP A 130 5.52 -2.38 8.69
C ASP A 130 6.38 -3.43 7.95
N ALA A 131 6.00 -4.71 7.98
CA ALA A 131 6.73 -5.77 7.27
C ALA A 131 6.64 -5.59 5.75
N VAL A 132 5.44 -5.35 5.21
CA VAL A 132 5.23 -5.06 3.78
C VAL A 132 5.94 -3.77 3.38
N TYR A 133 5.86 -2.73 4.23
CA TYR A 133 6.54 -1.47 3.96
C TYR A 133 8.05 -1.65 3.86
N VAL A 134 8.66 -2.39 4.78
CA VAL A 134 10.11 -2.68 4.76
C VAL A 134 10.52 -3.46 3.51
N VAL A 135 9.69 -4.39 3.04
CA VAL A 135 9.94 -5.12 1.78
C VAL A 135 9.99 -4.15 0.59
N LEU A 136 9.03 -3.24 0.48
CA LEU A 136 9.00 -2.20 -0.57
C LEU A 136 10.19 -1.23 -0.44
N LEU A 137 10.47 -0.73 0.76
CA LEU A 137 11.60 0.17 1.01
C LEU A 137 12.95 -0.46 0.64
N ARG A 138 13.15 -1.74 0.96
CA ARG A 138 14.36 -2.48 0.57
C ARG A 138 14.48 -2.62 -0.94
N SER A 139 13.37 -2.85 -1.64
CA SER A 139 13.36 -2.88 -3.09
C SER A 139 13.69 -1.51 -3.68
N MET A 140 13.06 -0.44 -3.18
CA MET A 140 13.38 0.94 -3.59
C MET A 140 14.86 1.27 -3.34
N ARG A 141 15.44 0.81 -2.23
CA ARG A 141 16.84 1.05 -1.84
C ARG A 141 17.85 0.37 -2.78
N ARG A 142 17.49 -0.74 -3.41
CA ARG A 142 18.33 -1.45 -4.39
C ARG A 142 18.41 -0.77 -5.76
N ARG A 143 17.56 0.21 -6.03
CA ARG A 143 17.53 0.90 -7.33
C ARG A 143 18.86 1.62 -7.60
N LYS A 144 19.24 1.64 -8.88
CA LYS A 144 20.35 2.48 -9.38
C LYS A 144 19.91 3.96 -9.46
N GLY A 145 20.86 4.87 -9.38
CA GLY A 145 20.60 6.31 -9.60
C GLY A 145 20.03 7.06 -8.39
N LEU A 146 19.92 6.44 -7.22
CA LEU A 146 19.54 7.15 -6.00
C LEU A 146 20.62 8.15 -5.57
N THR A 147 20.20 9.38 -5.23
CA THR A 147 21.08 10.35 -4.59
C THR A 147 21.50 9.90 -3.20
N PRO A 148 22.61 10.43 -2.62
CA PRO A 148 23.00 10.14 -1.25
C PRO A 148 21.87 10.42 -0.24
N THR A 149 21.15 11.53 -0.40
CA THR A 149 20.02 11.91 0.47
C THR A 149 18.88 10.89 0.38
N GLN A 150 18.51 10.46 -0.82
CA GLN A 150 17.48 9.44 -1.01
C GLN A 150 17.88 8.11 -0.37
N ARG A 151 19.15 7.70 -0.51
CA ARG A 151 19.67 6.50 0.15
C ARG A 151 19.55 6.59 1.66
N GLN A 152 20.04 7.70 2.23
CA GLN A 152 20.00 7.93 3.67
C GLN A 152 18.57 7.91 4.22
N GLY A 153 17.61 8.55 3.51
CA GLY A 153 16.20 8.54 3.88
C GLY A 153 15.59 7.14 3.86
N LEU A 154 15.88 6.35 2.82
CA LEU A 154 15.43 4.96 2.74
C LEU A 154 16.08 4.08 3.84
N ASP A 155 17.38 4.23 4.10
CA ASP A 155 18.08 3.50 5.14
C ASP A 155 17.52 3.85 6.53
N TYR A 156 17.17 5.11 6.77
CA TYR A 156 16.50 5.54 8.00
C TYR A 156 15.13 4.86 8.16
N LYS A 157 14.28 4.92 7.13
CA LYS A 157 12.96 4.28 7.14
C LYS A 157 13.05 2.76 7.33
N ILE A 158 13.97 2.10 6.63
CA ILE A 158 14.18 0.64 6.77
C ILE A 158 14.55 0.28 8.21
N ARG A 159 15.41 1.07 8.87
CA ARG A 159 15.73 0.84 10.29
C ARG A 159 14.54 1.09 11.19
N THR A 160 13.82 2.20 10.99
CA THR A 160 12.69 2.60 11.83
C THR A 160 11.56 1.58 11.76
N PHE A 161 11.10 1.24 10.56
CA PHE A 161 9.99 0.30 10.35
C PHE A 161 10.42 -1.18 10.43
N GLY A 162 11.72 -1.45 10.23
CA GLY A 162 12.26 -2.81 10.34
C GLY A 162 12.62 -3.23 11.76
N SER A 163 12.57 -2.31 12.71
CA SER A 163 12.73 -2.63 14.13
C SER A 163 11.44 -3.20 14.70
N ASN A 164 11.53 -4.21 15.54
CA ASN A 164 10.38 -4.78 16.27
C ASN A 164 9.31 -5.43 15.36
N LEU A 165 9.67 -5.94 14.19
CA LEU A 165 8.75 -6.73 13.38
C LEU A 165 8.34 -8.02 14.11
N PRO A 166 7.10 -8.52 13.89
CA PRO A 166 6.64 -9.77 14.50
C PRO A 166 7.61 -10.93 14.30
N GLY A 167 7.90 -11.67 15.35
CA GLY A 167 8.85 -12.80 15.34
C GLY A 167 10.32 -12.40 15.39
N GLN A 168 10.65 -11.11 15.39
CA GLN A 168 12.03 -10.63 15.57
C GLN A 168 12.31 -10.28 17.03
N ARG A 169 13.60 -10.27 17.38
CA ARG A 169 14.02 -9.77 18.69
C ARG A 169 13.73 -8.27 18.77
N ALA A 170 13.08 -7.84 19.86
CA ALA A 170 12.85 -6.44 20.15
C ALA A 170 14.14 -5.62 20.17
N ALA A 171 14.07 -4.41 19.65
CA ALA A 171 15.19 -3.47 19.73
C ALA A 171 15.52 -3.18 21.20
N ASP A 172 16.79 -3.31 21.56
CA ASP A 172 17.27 -3.00 22.90
C ASP A 172 17.42 -1.48 23.06
N PHE A 173 16.99 -0.94 24.18
CA PHE A 173 17.16 0.46 24.52
C PHE A 173 17.50 0.64 25.99
N GLN A 174 18.11 1.77 26.30
CA GLN A 174 18.45 2.17 27.66
C GLN A 174 17.35 3.10 28.21
N PHE A 175 17.06 2.97 29.49
CA PHE A 175 16.19 3.86 30.22
C PHE A 175 16.70 4.08 31.64
N VAL A 176 16.16 5.09 32.31
CA VAL A 176 16.51 5.45 33.67
C VAL A 176 15.27 5.32 34.54
N ASP A 177 15.39 4.64 35.67
CA ASP A 177 14.31 4.52 36.65
C ASP A 177 14.16 5.79 37.51
N ARG A 178 13.11 5.82 38.34
CA ARG A 178 12.84 6.97 39.24
C ARG A 178 13.95 7.27 40.25
N ARG A 179 14.87 6.32 40.45
CA ARG A 179 16.03 6.46 41.36
C ARG A 179 17.29 6.88 40.61
N GLY A 180 17.18 7.15 39.31
CA GLY A 180 18.33 7.55 38.47
C GLY A 180 19.22 6.37 38.04
N LYS A 181 18.77 5.11 38.24
CA LYS A 181 19.56 3.94 37.84
C LYS A 181 19.29 3.62 36.36
N HIS A 182 20.37 3.36 35.63
CA HIS A 182 20.33 2.95 34.23
C HIS A 182 20.00 1.46 34.08
N HIS A 183 19.11 1.15 33.17
CA HIS A 183 18.68 -0.18 32.81
C HIS A 183 18.65 -0.33 31.28
N ARG A 184 18.65 -1.59 30.84
CA ARG A 184 18.38 -1.97 29.43
C ARG A 184 17.16 -2.87 29.37
N LEU A 185 16.42 -2.83 28.26
CA LEU A 185 15.32 -3.78 28.03
C LEU A 185 15.84 -5.23 28.11
N SER A 186 17.05 -5.49 27.61
CA SER A 186 17.68 -6.80 27.65
C SER A 186 17.99 -7.34 29.05
N ASP A 187 17.98 -6.51 30.09
CA ASP A 187 18.14 -6.96 31.48
C ASP A 187 16.96 -7.80 31.97
N TYR A 188 15.80 -7.61 31.34
CA TYR A 188 14.50 -8.26 31.68
C TYR A 188 14.15 -9.43 30.77
N ARG A 189 15.12 -10.02 30.04
CA ARG A 189 14.88 -11.07 29.02
C ARG A 189 14.23 -12.36 29.54
N HIS A 190 14.23 -12.61 30.83
CA HIS A 190 13.65 -13.79 31.47
C HIS A 190 12.29 -13.53 32.08
N GLU A 191 11.76 -12.33 31.90
CA GLU A 191 10.50 -11.87 32.48
C GLU A 191 9.50 -11.57 31.36
N ARG A 192 8.20 -11.59 31.69
CA ARG A 192 7.18 -11.00 30.83
C ARG A 192 7.15 -9.51 31.08
N VAL A 193 7.52 -8.71 30.07
CA VAL A 193 7.60 -7.26 30.17
C VAL A 193 6.49 -6.65 29.35
N LEU A 194 5.68 -5.79 29.98
CA LEU A 194 4.74 -4.90 29.30
C LEU A 194 5.37 -3.51 29.24
N LEU A 195 5.63 -3.02 28.03
CA LEU A 195 6.10 -1.65 27.81
C LEU A 195 4.90 -0.77 27.50
N PHE A 196 4.70 0.25 28.32
CA PHE A 196 3.67 1.25 28.11
C PHE A 196 4.34 2.58 27.77
N PHE A 197 4.18 3.04 26.52
CA PHE A 197 4.65 4.33 26.06
C PHE A 197 3.49 5.33 26.14
N TYR A 198 3.65 6.36 26.94
CA TYR A 198 2.65 7.42 27.04
C TYR A 198 3.32 8.80 27.01
N ASP A 199 2.56 9.78 26.55
CA ASP A 199 2.95 11.17 26.58
C ASP A 199 2.30 11.83 27.82
N PRO A 200 3.09 12.36 28.78
CA PRO A 200 2.55 13.00 29.97
C PRO A 200 1.72 14.26 29.66
N ASP A 201 1.91 14.90 28.50
CA ASP A 201 1.19 16.08 28.07
C ASP A 201 -0.04 15.74 27.18
N CYS A 202 -0.32 14.46 26.98
CA CYS A 202 -1.44 13.99 26.17
C CYS A 202 -2.70 13.72 27.03
N ASP A 203 -3.74 14.54 26.88
CA ASP A 203 -5.02 14.41 27.61
C ASP A 203 -5.68 13.03 27.49
N ASN A 204 -5.53 12.39 26.35
CA ASN A 204 -6.07 11.03 26.13
C ASN A 204 -5.28 9.95 26.87
N CYS A 205 -3.99 10.13 27.06
CA CYS A 205 -3.13 9.19 27.77
C CYS A 205 -3.38 9.20 29.30
N HIS A 206 -3.95 10.29 29.83
CA HIS A 206 -4.33 10.39 31.23
C HIS A 206 -5.62 9.60 31.60
N ARG A 207 -6.35 9.11 30.60
CA ARG A 207 -7.63 8.39 30.80
C ARG A 207 -7.50 6.86 30.78
N ILE A 208 -6.30 6.36 30.59
CA ILE A 208 -5.95 4.94 30.59
C ILE A 208 -5.34 4.58 31.94
#